data_00bb44602ab77a9f03631139fd09136a
#
_entry.id   00bb44602ab77a9f03631139fd09136a
#
_cell.length_a   1.000
_cell.length_b   1.000
_cell.length_c   1.000
_cell.angle_alpha   90.00
_cell.angle_beta   90.00
_cell.angle_gamma   90.00
#
_symmetry.space_group_name_H-M   'P 1'
#
loop_
_entity.id
_entity.type
_entity.pdbx_description
1 polymer ?
#
loop_
_entity_poly.entity_id
_entity_poly.type
_entity_poly.pdbx_seq_one_letter_code
_entity_poly.pdbx_strand_id
1 'polypeptide(L)'
;MVNSVGIPKDLNDPKGWKTHHFGVPKDRWDSLKDRNFWITGGGTGYGQSMSIALAAAKAQIFITGRRKEKLQETIIKLESMGISTEKCHILVADLTKEEELILACQKIGRLCESLNGLINNAALPNRPGTTKPLQEDPLEYWNQLMATNVTGPWILTRSISRHLIKSGQPRILFIGSGAGWAATPGIGPYNISKAALNSLSHNLAMEFSRDFPGSDFQVNLLAAGEALTEMNQGSKISPNVIIRMALILLSHPKDGPNGCFFSAEGDHLGFGETLPYQKPLIQVKRQYKGHITSRWEAQLS
;
A
#
# COMPACT_ATOMS: atom_id res chain seq x y z
N MET A 1 -17.68 -9.95 -17.77
CA MET A 1 -17.83 -10.42 -16.38
C MET A 1 -16.55 -11.19 -16.07
N VAL A 2 -15.67 -10.61 -15.27
CA VAL A 2 -14.39 -11.23 -14.92
C VAL A 2 -14.63 -12.11 -13.70
N ASN A 3 -14.56 -13.42 -13.90
CA ASN A 3 -14.56 -14.37 -12.80
C ASN A 3 -13.29 -14.16 -11.96
N SER A 4 -13.44 -13.44 -10.85
CA SER A 4 -12.44 -13.33 -9.80
C SER A 4 -12.33 -14.69 -9.11
N VAL A 5 -11.48 -15.55 -9.63
CA VAL A 5 -11.20 -16.84 -8.99
C VAL A 5 -10.52 -16.55 -7.64
N GLY A 6 -11.24 -16.81 -6.57
CA GLY A 6 -10.65 -17.08 -5.26
C GLY A 6 -10.40 -15.94 -4.29
N ILE A 7 -10.90 -14.70 -4.53
CA ILE A 7 -10.85 -13.67 -3.49
C ILE A 7 -12.10 -13.79 -2.62
N PRO A 8 -12.00 -14.07 -1.32
CA PRO A 8 -13.15 -14.04 -0.44
C PRO A 8 -13.78 -12.65 -0.50
N LYS A 9 -15.03 -12.58 -0.92
CA LYS A 9 -15.77 -11.31 -1.01
C LYS A 9 -16.05 -10.70 0.36
N ASP A 10 -15.93 -11.49 1.42
CA ASP A 10 -16.21 -11.07 2.78
C ASP A 10 -15.03 -11.43 3.70
N LEU A 11 -14.42 -10.40 4.32
CA LEU A 11 -13.43 -10.57 5.39
C LEU A 11 -14.01 -11.31 6.59
N ASN A 12 -15.34 -11.24 6.80
CA ASN A 12 -15.99 -11.90 7.93
C ASN A 12 -16.14 -13.40 7.70
N ASP A 13 -15.92 -13.92 6.48
CA ASP A 13 -15.87 -15.36 6.25
C ASP A 13 -14.52 -15.92 6.75
N PRO A 14 -14.50 -16.68 7.85
CA PRO A 14 -13.28 -17.29 8.37
C PRO A 14 -12.58 -18.20 7.35
N LYS A 15 -13.31 -18.77 6.38
CA LYS A 15 -12.72 -19.58 5.30
C LYS A 15 -11.76 -18.75 4.45
N GLY A 16 -12.05 -17.45 4.26
CA GLY A 16 -11.23 -16.55 3.46
C GLY A 16 -9.78 -16.46 3.95
N TRP A 17 -9.56 -16.43 5.24
CA TRP A 17 -8.23 -16.33 5.82
C TRP A 17 -7.73 -17.62 6.48
N LYS A 18 -8.60 -18.46 7.04
CA LYS A 18 -8.19 -19.75 7.63
C LYS A 18 -7.86 -20.82 6.60
N THR A 19 -8.55 -20.85 5.48
CA THR A 19 -8.44 -21.92 4.48
C THR A 19 -7.89 -21.42 3.15
N HIS A 20 -8.39 -20.30 2.67
CA HIS A 20 -8.04 -19.79 1.35
C HIS A 20 -6.90 -18.76 1.37
N HIS A 21 -6.51 -18.25 2.56
CA HIS A 21 -5.42 -17.29 2.76
C HIS A 21 -5.50 -16.09 1.79
N PHE A 22 -6.72 -15.60 1.54
CA PHE A 22 -7.02 -14.56 0.54
C PHE A 22 -6.45 -14.86 -0.87
N GLY A 23 -6.33 -16.15 -1.24
CA GLY A 23 -5.77 -16.58 -2.52
C GLY A 23 -4.24 -16.46 -2.61
N VAL A 24 -3.56 -16.28 -1.49
CA VAL A 24 -2.09 -16.32 -1.37
C VAL A 24 -1.65 -17.77 -1.16
N PRO A 25 -0.58 -18.24 -1.83
CA PRO A 25 -0.01 -19.55 -1.57
C PRO A 25 0.32 -19.74 -0.09
N LYS A 26 0.09 -20.96 0.42
CA LYS A 26 0.19 -21.24 1.86
C LYS A 26 1.58 -20.94 2.44
N ASP A 27 2.63 -21.28 1.73
CA ASP A 27 4.02 -20.98 2.10
C ASP A 27 4.28 -19.47 2.24
N ARG A 28 3.72 -18.69 1.32
CA ARG A 28 3.78 -17.23 1.31
C ARG A 28 2.99 -16.63 2.48
N TRP A 29 1.79 -17.16 2.73
CA TRP A 29 0.97 -16.80 3.88
C TRP A 29 1.68 -17.11 5.21
N ASP A 30 2.20 -18.32 5.35
CA ASP A 30 2.92 -18.73 6.56
C ASP A 30 4.19 -17.90 6.81
N SER A 31 4.83 -17.42 5.76
CA SER A 31 6.02 -16.57 5.87
C SER A 31 5.76 -15.18 6.46
N LEU A 32 4.50 -14.74 6.55
CA LEU A 32 4.12 -13.47 7.19
C LEU A 32 4.08 -13.57 8.72
N LYS A 33 3.96 -14.78 9.26
CA LYS A 33 3.88 -15.01 10.70
C LYS A 33 5.11 -14.44 11.41
N ASP A 34 4.86 -13.76 12.52
CA ASP A 34 5.86 -13.15 13.41
C ASP A 34 6.72 -12.04 12.75
N ARG A 35 6.36 -11.62 11.51
CA ARG A 35 6.95 -10.45 10.87
C ARG A 35 6.28 -9.17 11.35
N ASN A 36 7.01 -8.07 11.28
CA ASN A 36 6.62 -6.74 11.75
C ASN A 36 6.21 -5.85 10.58
N PHE A 37 4.97 -5.36 10.57
CA PHE A 37 4.46 -4.49 9.50
C PHE A 37 3.87 -3.20 10.06
N TRP A 38 4.17 -2.08 9.41
CA TRP A 38 3.60 -0.79 9.75
C TRP A 38 2.68 -0.31 8.64
N ILE A 39 1.42 -0.01 8.97
CA ILE A 39 0.37 0.41 8.03
C ILE A 39 -0.12 1.81 8.40
N THR A 40 0.05 2.77 7.50
CA THR A 40 -0.55 4.09 7.64
C THR A 40 -1.99 4.09 7.13
N GLY A 41 -2.89 4.83 7.79
CA GLY A 41 -4.32 4.79 7.47
C GLY A 41 -4.99 3.46 7.81
N GLY A 42 -4.49 2.74 8.84
CA GLY A 42 -4.95 1.40 9.23
C GLY A 42 -6.35 1.35 9.85
N GLY A 43 -7.02 2.49 10.02
CA GLY A 43 -8.35 2.57 10.66
C GLY A 43 -9.53 2.40 9.72
N THR A 44 -9.37 2.55 8.41
CA THR A 44 -10.48 2.51 7.44
C THR A 44 -10.03 1.97 6.08
N GLY A 45 -10.98 1.60 5.24
CA GLY A 45 -10.78 1.26 3.84
C GLY A 45 -9.69 0.21 3.60
N TYR A 46 -8.82 0.46 2.63
CA TYR A 46 -7.74 -0.46 2.25
C TYR A 46 -6.77 -0.73 3.40
N GLY A 47 -6.41 0.31 4.18
CA GLY A 47 -5.52 0.16 5.33
C GLY A 47 -6.09 -0.76 6.39
N GLN A 48 -7.38 -0.65 6.71
CA GLN A 48 -8.06 -1.58 7.63
C GLN A 48 -8.06 -3.01 7.07
N SER A 49 -8.39 -3.16 5.77
CA SER A 49 -8.41 -4.48 5.13
C SER A 49 -7.04 -5.18 5.18
N MET A 50 -5.96 -4.45 4.87
CA MET A 50 -4.60 -4.98 4.94
C MET A 50 -4.16 -5.29 6.39
N SER A 51 -4.55 -4.44 7.35
CA SER A 51 -4.27 -4.65 8.78
C SER A 51 -4.91 -5.95 9.27
N ILE A 52 -6.18 -6.18 8.91
CA ILE A 52 -6.90 -7.40 9.28
C ILE A 52 -6.23 -8.64 8.65
N ALA A 53 -5.87 -8.56 7.38
CA ALA A 53 -5.25 -9.68 6.69
C ALA A 53 -3.88 -10.06 7.27
N LEU A 54 -3.04 -9.08 7.60
CA LEU A 54 -1.73 -9.30 8.22
C LEU A 54 -1.87 -9.85 9.66
N ALA A 55 -2.81 -9.32 10.46
CA ALA A 55 -3.09 -9.86 11.79
C ALA A 55 -3.61 -11.30 11.72
N ALA A 56 -4.47 -11.62 10.74
CA ALA A 56 -4.95 -12.99 10.50
C ALA A 56 -3.82 -13.95 10.12
N ALA A 57 -2.78 -13.46 9.43
CA ALA A 57 -1.54 -14.20 9.14
C ALA A 57 -0.59 -14.27 10.35
N LYS A 58 -1.01 -13.81 11.53
CA LYS A 58 -0.24 -13.78 12.78
C LYS A 58 1.02 -12.89 12.73
N ALA A 59 1.01 -11.89 11.87
CA ALA A 59 2.03 -10.85 11.86
C ALA A 59 1.85 -9.90 13.07
N GLN A 60 2.91 -9.23 13.48
CA GLN A 60 2.83 -8.07 14.36
C GLN A 60 2.53 -6.85 13.49
N ILE A 61 1.52 -6.09 13.86
CA ILE A 61 1.11 -4.91 13.11
C ILE A 61 1.13 -3.64 13.95
N PHE A 62 1.60 -2.56 13.34
CA PHE A 62 1.54 -1.20 13.84
C PHE A 62 0.60 -0.42 12.92
N ILE A 63 -0.50 0.07 13.44
CA ILE A 63 -1.48 0.82 12.64
C ILE A 63 -1.48 2.29 13.02
N THR A 64 -1.36 3.17 12.04
CA THR A 64 -1.28 4.61 12.26
C THR A 64 -2.40 5.34 11.54
N GLY A 65 -2.88 6.40 12.16
CA GLY A 65 -3.86 7.34 11.64
C GLY A 65 -4.13 8.46 12.66
N ARG A 66 -4.78 9.53 12.21
CA ARG A 66 -5.10 10.69 13.05
C ARG A 66 -6.23 10.43 14.04
N ARG A 67 -7.17 9.58 13.65
CA ARG A 67 -8.40 9.28 14.42
C ARG A 67 -8.20 8.00 15.23
N LYS A 68 -7.96 8.15 16.52
CA LYS A 68 -7.74 7.03 17.45
C LYS A 68 -8.92 6.06 17.45
N GLU A 69 -10.13 6.57 17.43
CA GLU A 69 -11.38 5.80 17.42
C GLU A 69 -11.46 4.88 16.20
N LYS A 70 -11.03 5.34 15.02
CA LYS A 70 -11.01 4.50 13.81
C LYS A 70 -9.99 3.38 13.87
N LEU A 71 -8.87 3.63 14.48
CA LEU A 71 -7.85 2.58 14.72
C LEU A 71 -8.38 1.55 15.74
N GLN A 72 -9.11 2.01 16.78
CA GLN A 72 -9.77 1.12 17.74
C GLN A 72 -10.86 0.28 17.10
N GLU A 73 -11.66 0.83 16.18
CA GLU A 73 -12.64 0.07 15.39
C GLU A 73 -11.99 -1.11 14.64
N THR A 74 -10.76 -0.92 14.14
CA THR A 74 -10.00 -2.02 13.51
C THR A 74 -9.65 -3.12 14.50
N ILE A 75 -9.24 -2.78 15.71
CA ILE A 75 -8.94 -3.76 16.78
C ILE A 75 -10.21 -4.51 17.18
N ILE A 76 -11.31 -3.78 17.43
CA ILE A 76 -12.61 -4.39 17.77
C ILE A 76 -13.07 -5.36 16.66
N LYS A 77 -12.86 -4.99 15.41
CA LYS A 77 -13.19 -5.85 14.27
C LYS A 77 -12.36 -7.14 14.25
N LEU A 78 -11.06 -7.06 14.52
CA LEU A 78 -10.20 -8.24 14.66
C LEU A 78 -10.72 -9.17 15.76
N GLU A 79 -11.05 -8.64 16.92
CA GLU A 79 -11.60 -9.41 18.05
C GLU A 79 -12.92 -10.09 17.69
N SER A 80 -13.83 -9.37 17.02
CA SER A 80 -15.11 -9.91 16.55
C SER A 80 -14.95 -11.05 15.55
N MET A 81 -13.83 -11.08 14.81
CA MET A 81 -13.47 -12.15 13.88
C MET A 81 -12.73 -13.32 14.55
N GLY A 82 -12.44 -13.21 15.84
CA GLY A 82 -11.65 -14.21 16.58
C GLY A 82 -10.16 -14.21 16.19
N ILE A 83 -9.64 -13.07 15.72
CA ILE A 83 -8.22 -12.86 15.43
C ILE A 83 -7.58 -12.23 16.65
N SER A 84 -6.43 -12.77 17.09
CA SER A 84 -5.70 -12.23 18.24
C SER A 84 -5.20 -10.81 17.97
N THR A 85 -5.39 -9.93 18.93
CA THR A 85 -4.95 -8.55 18.90
C THR A 85 -3.70 -8.26 19.73
N GLU A 86 -3.13 -9.28 20.35
CA GLU A 86 -1.95 -9.18 21.23
C GLU A 86 -0.75 -8.51 20.54
N LYS A 87 -0.59 -8.75 19.24
CA LYS A 87 0.48 -8.18 18.40
C LYS A 87 0.02 -7.00 17.56
N CYS A 88 -1.07 -6.32 17.96
CA CYS A 88 -1.62 -5.19 17.23
C CYS A 88 -1.43 -3.89 18.03
N HIS A 89 -0.70 -2.94 17.47
CA HIS A 89 -0.33 -1.70 18.14
C HIS A 89 -0.90 -0.48 17.45
N ILE A 90 -1.57 0.38 18.20
CA ILE A 90 -2.08 1.66 17.70
C ILE A 90 -1.05 2.77 17.94
N LEU A 91 -0.73 3.50 16.88
CA LEU A 91 0.15 4.67 16.88
C LEU A 91 -0.62 5.85 16.28
N VAL A 92 -1.16 6.71 17.14
CA VAL A 92 -1.85 7.92 16.65
C VAL A 92 -0.81 8.91 16.17
N ALA A 93 -0.88 9.31 14.91
CA ALA A 93 -0.01 10.31 14.31
C ALA A 93 -0.63 10.90 13.04
N ASP A 94 -0.35 12.19 12.81
CA ASP A 94 -0.64 12.89 11.57
C ASP A 94 0.58 12.85 10.63
N LEU A 95 0.40 12.36 9.41
CA LEU A 95 1.48 12.27 8.42
C LEU A 95 2.04 13.63 7.99
N THR A 96 1.33 14.72 8.24
CA THR A 96 1.79 16.08 7.94
C THR A 96 2.70 16.65 9.01
N LYS A 97 2.86 15.95 10.14
CA LYS A 97 3.65 16.40 11.30
C LYS A 97 4.85 15.48 11.51
N GLU A 98 6.02 15.95 11.09
CA GLU A 98 7.27 15.18 11.17
C GLU A 98 7.57 14.70 12.58
N GLU A 99 7.34 15.54 13.60
CA GLU A 99 7.59 15.21 14.99
C GLU A 99 6.76 14.01 15.47
N GLU A 100 5.47 13.96 15.07
CA GLU A 100 4.58 12.82 15.41
C GLU A 100 5.04 11.52 14.72
N LEU A 101 5.56 11.62 13.50
CA LEU A 101 6.12 10.48 12.78
C LEU A 101 7.41 9.97 13.41
N ILE A 102 8.30 10.87 13.84
CA ILE A 102 9.52 10.49 14.56
C ILE A 102 9.18 9.79 15.87
N LEU A 103 8.21 10.31 16.64
CA LEU A 103 7.75 9.66 17.88
C LEU A 103 7.15 8.26 17.60
N ALA A 104 6.40 8.10 16.52
CA ALA A 104 5.88 6.81 16.11
C ALA A 104 7.02 5.83 15.76
N CYS A 105 8.02 6.27 15.00
CA CYS A 105 9.23 5.48 14.70
C CYS A 105 9.95 5.03 15.97
N GLN A 106 10.12 5.94 16.95
CA GLN A 106 10.76 5.61 18.24
C GLN A 106 9.96 4.56 19.03
N LYS A 107 8.63 4.64 19.01
CA LYS A 107 7.77 3.64 19.67
C LYS A 107 7.92 2.27 19.00
N ILE A 108 7.94 2.21 17.67
CA ILE A 108 8.20 0.96 16.94
C ILE A 108 9.55 0.38 17.33
N GLY A 109 10.61 1.21 17.35
CA GLY A 109 11.95 0.75 17.70
C GLY A 109 12.10 0.22 19.14
N ARG A 110 11.15 0.54 20.04
CA ARG A 110 11.08 -0.05 21.39
C ARG A 110 10.34 -1.37 21.43
N LEU A 111 9.48 -1.63 20.44
CA LEU A 111 8.60 -2.79 20.37
C LEU A 111 9.16 -3.90 19.46
N CYS A 112 10.02 -3.56 18.52
CA CYS A 112 10.70 -4.53 17.67
C CYS A 112 12.06 -4.00 17.18
N GLU A 113 13.02 -4.89 16.99
CA GLU A 113 14.36 -4.54 16.51
C GLU A 113 14.37 -4.19 15.02
N SER A 114 13.52 -4.85 14.24
CA SER A 114 13.46 -4.70 12.79
C SER A 114 12.03 -4.58 12.30
N LEU A 115 11.84 -3.93 11.16
CA LEU A 115 10.56 -3.81 10.49
C LEU A 115 10.66 -4.52 9.13
N ASN A 116 9.79 -5.52 8.93
CA ASN A 116 9.79 -6.31 7.69
C ASN A 116 9.00 -5.64 6.57
N GLY A 117 8.05 -4.76 6.91
CA GLY A 117 7.32 -4.04 5.89
C GLY A 117 6.70 -2.72 6.34
N LEU A 118 6.68 -1.77 5.42
CA LEU A 118 6.02 -0.48 5.56
C LEU A 118 4.97 -0.32 4.46
N ILE A 119 3.73 -0.05 4.85
CA ILE A 119 2.63 0.20 3.92
C ILE A 119 2.21 1.66 4.03
N ASN A 120 2.66 2.47 3.07
CA ASN A 120 2.29 3.87 2.89
C ASN A 120 0.91 3.92 2.21
N ASN A 121 -0.15 3.80 3.01
CA ASN A 121 -1.53 3.73 2.51
C ASN A 121 -2.33 5.01 2.80
N ALA A 122 -2.08 5.69 3.91
CA ALA A 122 -2.84 6.90 4.24
C ALA A 122 -2.70 7.96 3.15
N ALA A 123 -3.82 8.55 2.77
CA ALA A 123 -3.87 9.59 1.74
C ALA A 123 -5.05 10.53 1.99
N LEU A 124 -4.96 11.74 1.49
CA LEU A 124 -6.11 12.62 1.28
C LEU A 124 -6.72 12.32 -0.11
N PRO A 125 -8.04 12.21 -0.20
CA PRO A 125 -8.74 12.08 -1.46
C PRO A 125 -8.78 13.38 -2.23
N ASN A 126 -9.25 13.32 -3.47
CA ASN A 126 -9.80 14.50 -4.11
C ASN A 126 -11.00 15.04 -3.31
N ARG A 127 -11.28 16.34 -3.42
CA ARG A 127 -12.46 16.95 -2.76
C ARG A 127 -13.74 16.29 -3.25
N PRO A 128 -14.58 15.76 -2.36
CA PRO A 128 -15.85 15.20 -2.77
C PRO A 128 -16.74 16.26 -3.43
N GLY A 129 -17.35 15.90 -4.55
CA GLY A 129 -18.37 16.73 -5.21
C GLY A 129 -17.87 17.98 -5.91
N THR A 130 -16.55 18.20 -5.99
CA THR A 130 -15.98 19.38 -6.68
C THR A 130 -14.97 18.99 -7.74
N THR A 131 -15.38 19.08 -8.99
CA THR A 131 -14.43 19.14 -10.09
C THR A 131 -14.13 20.62 -10.34
N LYS A 132 -12.92 21.08 -10.00
CA LYS A 132 -12.46 22.44 -10.31
C LYS A 132 -11.33 22.39 -11.33
N PRO A 133 -11.23 23.39 -12.21
CA PRO A 133 -10.03 23.57 -13.00
C PRO A 133 -8.79 23.69 -12.09
N LEU A 134 -7.69 23.08 -12.48
CA LEU A 134 -6.46 23.04 -11.68
C LEU A 134 -5.99 24.43 -11.23
N GLN A 135 -6.14 25.44 -12.10
CA GLN A 135 -5.75 26.83 -11.82
C GLN A 135 -6.62 27.51 -10.74
N GLU A 136 -7.76 26.92 -10.39
CA GLU A 136 -8.68 27.46 -9.37
C GLU A 136 -8.55 26.77 -8.03
N ASP A 137 -7.69 25.74 -7.93
CA ASP A 137 -7.48 25.03 -6.69
C ASP A 137 -6.74 25.91 -5.67
N PRO A 138 -7.22 26.03 -4.42
CA PRO A 138 -6.55 26.80 -3.40
C PRO A 138 -5.17 26.21 -3.04
N LEU A 139 -4.18 27.07 -2.85
CA LEU A 139 -2.83 26.67 -2.43
C LEU A 139 -2.84 25.82 -1.13
N GLU A 140 -3.73 26.13 -0.20
CA GLU A 140 -3.89 25.37 1.03
C GLU A 140 -4.23 23.92 0.76
N TYR A 141 -5.17 23.66 -0.14
CA TYR A 141 -5.57 22.30 -0.52
C TYR A 141 -4.42 21.55 -1.24
N TRP A 142 -3.73 22.23 -2.15
CA TRP A 142 -2.52 21.71 -2.78
C TRP A 142 -1.49 21.28 -1.73
N ASN A 143 -1.18 22.18 -0.78
CA ASN A 143 -0.20 21.91 0.27
C ASN A 143 -0.61 20.74 1.16
N GLN A 144 -1.87 20.64 1.54
CA GLN A 144 -2.40 19.53 2.34
C GLN A 144 -2.28 18.18 1.59
N LEU A 145 -2.61 18.17 0.29
CA LEU A 145 -2.46 16.96 -0.54
C LEU A 145 -1.01 16.53 -0.66
N MET A 146 -0.12 17.44 -1.01
CA MET A 146 1.30 17.14 -1.13
C MET A 146 1.91 16.72 0.21
N ALA A 147 1.59 17.40 1.29
CA ALA A 147 2.06 17.05 2.63
C ALA A 147 1.61 15.63 3.03
N THR A 148 0.34 15.28 2.79
CA THR A 148 -0.19 13.97 3.21
C THR A 148 0.20 12.85 2.26
N ASN A 149 0.08 13.07 0.93
CA ASN A 149 0.21 11.99 -0.05
C ASN A 149 1.65 11.73 -0.50
N VAL A 150 2.55 12.70 -0.32
CA VAL A 150 3.94 12.63 -0.82
C VAL A 150 4.95 12.83 0.31
N THR A 151 4.91 14.00 0.96
CA THR A 151 5.92 14.36 1.97
C THR A 151 5.87 13.45 3.19
N GLY A 152 4.67 13.16 3.71
CA GLY A 152 4.50 12.25 4.85
C GLY A 152 5.05 10.84 4.59
N PRO A 153 4.66 10.15 3.52
CA PRO A 153 5.26 8.88 3.11
C PRO A 153 6.78 8.90 2.96
N TRP A 154 7.33 9.99 2.40
CA TRP A 154 8.78 10.17 2.30
C TRP A 154 9.46 10.30 3.68
N ILE A 155 8.96 11.20 4.54
CA ILE A 155 9.48 11.39 5.90
C ILE A 155 9.44 10.07 6.67
N LEU A 156 8.31 9.37 6.60
CA LEU A 156 8.11 8.11 7.29
C LEU A 156 9.10 7.04 6.84
N THR A 157 9.23 6.84 5.54
CA THR A 157 10.14 5.85 4.96
C THR A 157 11.59 6.17 5.32
N ARG A 158 12.00 7.44 5.23
CA ARG A 158 13.32 7.92 5.64
C ARG A 158 13.59 7.63 7.13
N SER A 159 12.63 8.00 7.99
CA SER A 159 12.81 7.93 9.44
C SER A 159 12.89 6.50 9.97
N ILE A 160 12.21 5.53 9.33
CA ILE A 160 12.20 4.12 9.75
C ILE A 160 13.21 3.25 8.98
N SER A 161 13.93 3.80 8.03
CA SER A 161 14.83 3.06 7.12
C SER A 161 15.81 2.14 7.85
N ARG A 162 16.39 2.57 8.98
CA ARG A 162 17.31 1.74 9.78
C ARG A 162 16.68 0.46 10.29
N HIS A 163 15.39 0.48 10.66
CA HIS A 163 14.67 -0.71 11.11
C HIS A 163 14.31 -1.63 9.93
N LEU A 164 14.04 -1.03 8.77
CA LEU A 164 13.82 -1.77 7.52
C LEU A 164 15.10 -2.51 7.11
N ILE A 165 16.25 -1.82 7.08
CA ILE A 165 17.55 -2.42 6.73
C ILE A 165 17.88 -3.61 7.65
N LYS A 166 17.63 -3.50 8.95
CA LYS A 166 17.89 -4.57 9.92
C LYS A 166 17.09 -5.85 9.64
N SER A 167 15.98 -5.79 8.93
CA SER A 167 15.21 -6.98 8.56
C SER A 167 15.89 -7.85 7.47
N GLY A 168 16.85 -7.30 6.76
CA GLY A 168 17.54 -7.94 5.63
C GLY A 168 16.69 -8.11 4.36
N GLN A 169 15.37 -8.16 4.51
CA GLN A 169 14.41 -8.34 3.42
C GLN A 169 13.19 -7.42 3.58
N PRO A 170 13.37 -6.10 3.55
CA PRO A 170 12.28 -5.16 3.75
C PRO A 170 11.35 -5.09 2.53
N ARG A 171 10.07 -4.94 2.78
CA ARG A 171 9.00 -4.76 1.79
C ARG A 171 8.33 -3.42 2.01
N ILE A 172 8.46 -2.51 1.07
CA ILE A 172 7.80 -1.20 1.14
C ILE A 172 6.72 -1.16 0.07
N LEU A 173 5.50 -0.89 0.49
CA LEU A 173 4.36 -0.80 -0.40
C LEU A 173 3.75 0.60 -0.32
N PHE A 174 3.70 1.27 -1.47
CA PHE A 174 2.96 2.51 -1.62
C PHE A 174 1.60 2.23 -2.25
N ILE A 175 0.53 2.76 -1.66
CA ILE A 175 -0.81 2.62 -2.22
C ILE A 175 -1.07 3.79 -3.17
N GLY A 176 -0.93 3.47 -4.44
CA GLY A 176 -1.13 4.37 -5.55
C GLY A 176 -2.56 4.46 -6.04
N SER A 177 -2.71 4.98 -7.23
CA SER A 177 -3.99 5.14 -7.92
C SER A 177 -3.78 5.20 -9.42
N GLY A 178 -4.76 4.81 -10.22
CA GLY A 178 -4.81 5.10 -11.65
C GLY A 178 -4.72 6.60 -11.95
N ALA A 179 -5.13 7.44 -11.01
CA ALA A 179 -4.98 8.90 -11.09
C ALA A 179 -3.52 9.37 -11.19
N GLY A 180 -2.53 8.57 -10.76
CA GLY A 180 -1.11 8.87 -10.97
C GLY A 180 -0.61 8.61 -12.39
N TRP A 181 -1.43 8.00 -13.23
CA TRP A 181 -1.16 7.66 -14.62
C TRP A 181 -1.96 8.48 -15.60
N ALA A 182 -3.25 8.59 -15.33
CA ALA A 182 -4.20 9.23 -16.22
C ALA A 182 -4.57 10.61 -15.68
N ALA A 183 -4.40 11.64 -16.51
CA ALA A 183 -4.91 12.96 -16.20
C ALA A 183 -6.43 12.95 -16.29
N THR A 184 -7.09 13.31 -15.20
CA THR A 184 -8.55 13.43 -15.13
C THR A 184 -8.89 14.90 -14.84
N PRO A 185 -9.60 15.60 -15.73
CA PRO A 185 -10.04 16.98 -15.47
C PRO A 185 -10.82 17.09 -14.15
N GLY A 186 -10.53 18.12 -13.37
CA GLY A 186 -11.21 18.41 -12.11
C GLY A 186 -10.64 17.72 -10.87
N ILE A 187 -9.62 16.85 -11.02
CA ILE A 187 -8.92 16.23 -9.89
C ILE A 187 -7.39 16.46 -9.94
N GLY A 188 -6.99 17.58 -10.56
CA GLY A 188 -5.59 17.89 -10.87
C GLY A 188 -4.59 17.72 -9.73
N PRO A 189 -4.76 18.37 -8.57
CA PRO A 189 -3.82 18.26 -7.46
C PRO A 189 -3.67 16.82 -6.93
N TYR A 190 -4.76 16.05 -6.93
CA TYR A 190 -4.73 14.64 -6.54
C TYR A 190 -3.94 13.81 -7.56
N ASN A 191 -4.19 13.98 -8.86
CA ASN A 191 -3.43 13.31 -9.93
C ASN A 191 -1.93 13.58 -9.77
N ILE A 192 -1.56 14.84 -9.57
CA ILE A 192 -0.16 15.26 -9.41
C ILE A 192 0.46 14.61 -8.17
N SER A 193 -0.26 14.59 -7.04
CA SER A 193 0.24 13.94 -5.83
C SER A 193 0.45 12.44 -6.01
N LYS A 194 -0.42 11.76 -6.76
CA LYS A 194 -0.28 10.32 -7.03
C LYS A 194 0.79 10.02 -8.07
N ALA A 195 1.01 10.90 -9.06
CA ALA A 195 2.14 10.80 -9.99
C ALA A 195 3.48 11.03 -9.26
N ALA A 196 3.54 12.03 -8.35
CA ALA A 196 4.71 12.25 -7.50
C ALA A 196 5.00 11.05 -6.59
N LEU A 197 3.96 10.40 -6.04
CA LEU A 197 4.12 9.18 -5.23
C LEU A 197 4.67 8.01 -6.07
N ASN A 198 4.26 7.87 -7.33
CA ASN A 198 4.81 6.88 -8.25
C ASN A 198 6.32 7.10 -8.44
N SER A 199 6.72 8.35 -8.73
CA SER A 199 8.13 8.71 -8.88
C SER A 199 8.93 8.49 -7.59
N LEU A 200 8.38 8.88 -6.42
CA LEU A 200 9.01 8.66 -5.12
C LEU A 200 9.26 7.17 -4.86
N SER A 201 8.27 6.31 -5.10
CA SER A 201 8.40 4.87 -4.91
C SER A 201 9.52 4.28 -5.78
N HIS A 202 9.58 4.68 -7.05
CA HIS A 202 10.60 4.20 -7.99
C HIS A 202 12.01 4.67 -7.60
N ASN A 203 12.17 5.96 -7.27
CA ASN A 203 13.47 6.49 -6.84
C ASN A 203 13.98 5.79 -5.58
N LEU A 204 13.13 5.60 -4.56
CA LEU A 204 13.49 4.87 -3.34
C LEU A 204 13.91 3.43 -3.65
N ALA A 205 13.25 2.76 -4.60
CA ALA A 205 13.63 1.42 -5.01
C ALA A 205 15.06 1.37 -5.58
N MET A 206 15.39 2.32 -6.44
CA MET A 206 16.70 2.41 -7.08
C MET A 206 17.78 2.80 -6.07
N GLU A 207 17.53 3.80 -5.22
CA GLU A 207 18.49 4.27 -4.23
C GLU A 207 18.78 3.21 -3.17
N PHE A 208 17.75 2.55 -2.62
CA PHE A 208 17.95 1.49 -1.62
C PHE A 208 18.71 0.28 -2.19
N SER A 209 18.47 -0.07 -3.44
CA SER A 209 19.25 -1.13 -4.11
C SER A 209 20.71 -0.77 -4.27
N ARG A 210 21.00 0.49 -4.58
CA ARG A 210 22.40 0.99 -4.71
C ARG A 210 23.09 1.09 -3.36
N ASP A 211 22.41 1.66 -2.37
CA ASP A 211 23.04 2.07 -1.11
C ASP A 211 23.09 0.94 -0.08
N PHE A 212 22.21 -0.06 -0.23
CA PHE A 212 22.12 -1.23 0.68
C PHE A 212 22.13 -2.56 -0.08
N PRO A 213 23.21 -2.87 -0.84
CA PRO A 213 23.27 -4.07 -1.69
C PRO A 213 23.22 -5.39 -0.90
N GLY A 214 23.47 -5.35 0.41
CA GLY A 214 23.33 -6.51 1.31
C GLY A 214 21.91 -6.79 1.78
N SER A 215 20.95 -5.91 1.46
CA SER A 215 19.53 -6.04 1.83
C SER A 215 18.68 -6.21 0.58
N ASP A 216 17.75 -7.18 0.62
CA ASP A 216 16.79 -7.41 -0.45
C ASP A 216 15.59 -6.46 -0.31
N PHE A 217 15.80 -5.18 -0.62
CA PHE A 217 14.73 -4.21 -0.68
C PHE A 217 13.80 -4.49 -1.85
N GLN A 218 12.49 -4.53 -1.55
CA GLN A 218 11.46 -4.56 -2.58
C GLN A 218 10.49 -3.41 -2.28
N VAL A 219 10.65 -2.33 -3.02
CA VAL A 219 9.82 -1.12 -2.94
C VAL A 219 8.90 -1.10 -4.15
N ASN A 220 7.61 -1.23 -3.94
CA ASN A 220 6.65 -1.31 -5.03
C ASN A 220 5.44 -0.41 -4.78
N LEU A 221 4.71 -0.13 -5.85
CA LEU A 221 3.49 0.62 -5.81
C LEU A 221 2.32 -0.26 -6.26
N LEU A 222 1.20 -0.17 -5.53
CA LEU A 222 -0.02 -0.91 -5.81
C LEU A 222 -1.18 0.06 -6.04
N ALA A 223 -1.71 0.08 -7.26
CA ALA A 223 -2.94 0.80 -7.57
C ALA A 223 -4.13 0.02 -7.03
N ALA A 224 -4.80 0.61 -6.05
CA ALA A 224 -5.89 -0.05 -5.34
C ALA A 224 -7.20 -0.15 -6.16
N GLY A 225 -7.30 0.60 -7.27
CA GLY A 225 -8.55 0.72 -8.01
C GLY A 225 -9.60 1.56 -7.27
N GLU A 226 -10.87 1.34 -7.59
CA GLU A 226 -12.00 1.95 -6.90
C GLU A 226 -12.60 0.97 -5.89
N ALA A 227 -12.86 1.44 -4.67
CA ALA A 227 -13.58 0.65 -3.68
C ALA A 227 -14.44 1.53 -2.76
N LEU A 228 -15.42 0.90 -2.12
CA LEU A 228 -16.25 1.52 -1.11
C LEU A 228 -15.40 1.85 0.12
N THR A 229 -15.07 3.10 0.27
CA THR A 229 -14.27 3.66 1.37
C THR A 229 -14.88 4.98 1.80
N GLU A 230 -14.40 5.56 2.89
CA GLU A 230 -14.79 6.94 3.26
C GLU A 230 -14.44 7.95 2.15
N MET A 231 -13.42 7.65 1.34
CA MET A 231 -13.00 8.48 0.21
C MET A 231 -13.89 8.32 -1.02
N ASN A 232 -14.53 7.17 -1.19
CA ASN A 232 -15.37 6.85 -2.35
C ASN A 232 -16.61 6.06 -1.92
N GLN A 233 -17.61 6.77 -1.45
CA GLN A 233 -18.88 6.18 -0.99
C GLN A 233 -19.77 5.72 -2.16
N GLY A 234 -19.46 6.13 -3.39
CA GLY A 234 -20.20 5.75 -4.59
C GLY A 234 -19.83 4.37 -5.15
N SER A 235 -18.70 3.80 -4.73
CA SER A 235 -18.29 2.47 -5.18
C SER A 235 -19.07 1.37 -4.46
N LYS A 236 -19.31 0.26 -5.17
CA LYS A 236 -19.88 -0.98 -4.62
C LYS A 236 -18.82 -2.06 -4.40
N ILE A 237 -17.56 -1.79 -4.73
CA ILE A 237 -16.46 -2.75 -4.65
C ILE A 237 -15.92 -2.75 -3.22
N SER A 238 -15.75 -3.92 -2.64
CA SER A 238 -15.16 -4.05 -1.30
C SER A 238 -13.69 -3.61 -1.30
N PRO A 239 -13.20 -2.88 -0.27
CA PRO A 239 -11.78 -2.56 -0.13
C PRO A 239 -10.88 -3.80 0.05
N ASN A 240 -11.47 -4.98 0.23
CA ASN A 240 -10.75 -6.24 0.35
C ASN A 240 -10.08 -6.70 -0.96
N VAL A 241 -10.45 -6.12 -2.10
CA VAL A 241 -9.85 -6.45 -3.41
C VAL A 241 -8.34 -6.27 -3.41
N ILE A 242 -7.81 -5.35 -2.62
CA ILE A 242 -6.37 -5.07 -2.54
C ILE A 242 -5.57 -6.16 -1.78
N ILE A 243 -6.23 -6.93 -0.89
CA ILE A 243 -5.55 -7.79 0.08
C ILE A 243 -4.62 -8.79 -0.60
N ARG A 244 -5.15 -9.52 -1.59
CA ARG A 244 -4.38 -10.57 -2.26
C ARG A 244 -3.06 -10.04 -2.81
N MET A 245 -3.12 -8.95 -3.58
CA MET A 245 -1.93 -8.40 -4.23
C MET A 245 -0.98 -7.76 -3.22
N ALA A 246 -1.51 -7.06 -2.21
CA ALA A 246 -0.70 -6.51 -1.13
C ALA A 246 0.07 -7.63 -0.39
N LEU A 247 -0.60 -8.72 0.01
CA LEU A 247 0.07 -9.84 0.68
C LEU A 247 1.09 -10.54 -0.22
N ILE A 248 0.83 -10.67 -1.51
CA ILE A 248 1.78 -11.22 -2.48
C ILE A 248 3.05 -10.37 -2.52
N LEU A 249 2.94 -9.07 -2.57
CA LEU A 249 4.10 -8.18 -2.57
C LEU A 249 4.83 -8.20 -1.23
N LEU A 250 4.12 -8.17 -0.11
CA LEU A 250 4.69 -8.16 1.24
C LEU A 250 5.33 -9.50 1.66
N SER A 251 4.89 -10.61 1.08
CA SER A 251 5.46 -11.95 1.31
C SER A 251 6.37 -12.42 0.18
N HIS A 252 6.71 -11.55 -0.79
CA HIS A 252 7.51 -11.97 -1.94
C HIS A 252 8.90 -12.45 -1.47
N PRO A 253 9.39 -13.61 -1.96
CA PRO A 253 10.72 -14.08 -1.65
C PRO A 253 11.82 -13.14 -2.13
N LYS A 254 13.05 -13.47 -1.80
CA LYS A 254 14.23 -12.72 -2.25
C LYS A 254 14.26 -12.59 -3.77
N ASP A 255 14.89 -11.52 -4.25
CA ASP A 255 15.03 -11.19 -5.68
C ASP A 255 13.67 -11.00 -6.41
N GLY A 256 12.70 -10.46 -5.69
CA GLY A 256 11.36 -10.14 -6.19
C GLY A 256 11.27 -8.79 -6.91
N PRO A 257 10.03 -8.35 -7.21
CA PRO A 257 9.82 -7.08 -7.89
C PRO A 257 10.29 -5.91 -7.04
N ASN A 258 11.01 -4.99 -7.66
CA ASN A 258 11.48 -3.77 -7.03
C ASN A 258 11.34 -2.58 -8.00
N GLY A 259 10.80 -1.46 -7.53
CA GLY A 259 10.49 -0.30 -8.35
C GLY A 259 9.29 -0.50 -9.30
N CYS A 260 8.50 -1.54 -9.09
CA CYS A 260 7.40 -1.89 -9.97
C CYS A 260 6.09 -1.28 -9.52
N PHE A 261 5.18 -1.13 -10.47
CA PHE A 261 3.82 -0.68 -10.26
C PHE A 261 2.82 -1.77 -10.70
N PHE A 262 1.92 -2.15 -9.79
CA PHE A 262 0.95 -3.20 -10.04
C PHE A 262 -0.48 -2.73 -9.84
N SER A 263 -1.41 -3.29 -10.60
CA SER A 263 -2.84 -3.19 -10.30
C SER A 263 -3.23 -4.15 -9.17
N ALA A 264 -4.42 -3.96 -8.60
CA ALA A 264 -4.96 -4.89 -7.60
C ALA A 264 -5.18 -6.31 -8.16
N GLU A 265 -5.34 -6.44 -9.47
CA GLU A 265 -5.47 -7.71 -10.20
C GLU A 265 -4.12 -8.40 -10.42
N GLY A 266 -3.00 -7.68 -10.24
CA GLY A 266 -1.64 -8.20 -10.38
C GLY A 266 -0.98 -7.90 -11.73
N ASP A 267 -1.60 -7.03 -12.54
CA ASP A 267 -0.98 -6.59 -13.79
C ASP A 267 0.14 -5.58 -13.49
N HIS A 268 1.30 -5.76 -14.14
CA HIS A 268 2.39 -4.80 -14.08
C HIS A 268 2.11 -3.64 -15.03
N LEU A 269 1.99 -2.44 -14.49
CA LEU A 269 1.54 -1.26 -15.23
C LEU A 269 2.70 -0.44 -15.81
N GLY A 270 3.93 -0.79 -15.57
CA GLY A 270 5.12 -0.07 -16.04
C GLY A 270 5.15 1.42 -15.64
N PHE A 271 6.27 1.93 -15.17
CA PHE A 271 6.50 3.35 -14.91
C PHE A 271 7.97 3.68 -15.14
N GLY A 272 8.24 4.68 -15.99
CA GLY A 272 9.59 5.03 -16.36
C GLY A 272 10.26 4.00 -17.27
N GLU A 273 11.58 3.86 -17.18
CA GLU A 273 12.36 2.88 -17.94
C GLU A 273 11.99 1.44 -17.56
N THR A 274 12.19 0.54 -18.50
CA THR A 274 11.88 -0.88 -18.30
C THR A 274 12.60 -1.44 -17.07
N LEU A 275 11.82 -1.88 -16.10
CA LEU A 275 12.34 -2.47 -14.89
C LEU A 275 12.80 -3.90 -15.13
N PRO A 276 13.82 -4.38 -14.41
CA PRO A 276 14.36 -5.72 -14.61
C PRO A 276 13.38 -6.85 -14.23
N TYR A 277 12.30 -6.56 -13.50
CA TYR A 277 11.35 -7.57 -13.10
C TYR A 277 10.29 -7.79 -14.17
N GLN A 278 10.48 -8.84 -14.97
CA GLN A 278 9.56 -9.20 -16.08
C GLN A 278 8.79 -10.50 -15.83
N LYS A 279 9.02 -11.15 -14.68
CA LYS A 279 8.33 -12.41 -14.37
C LYS A 279 6.93 -12.12 -13.79
N PRO A 280 5.91 -12.90 -14.17
CA PRO A 280 4.60 -12.76 -13.54
C PRO A 280 4.70 -13.08 -12.05
N LEU A 281 4.11 -12.23 -11.19
CA LEU A 281 4.10 -12.40 -9.74
C LEU A 281 3.34 -13.65 -9.31
N ILE A 282 2.38 -14.02 -10.13
CA ILE A 282 1.58 -15.25 -10.08
C ILE A 282 1.39 -15.66 -11.53
N GLN A 283 1.30 -16.95 -11.82
CA GLN A 283 0.87 -17.42 -13.14
C GLN A 283 -0.61 -17.04 -13.36
N VAL A 284 -0.86 -15.83 -13.80
CA VAL A 284 -2.18 -15.36 -14.19
C VAL A 284 -2.17 -15.25 -15.71
N LYS A 285 -2.96 -16.06 -16.38
CA LYS A 285 -3.23 -15.97 -17.83
C LYS A 285 -4.07 -14.72 -18.11
N ARG A 286 -3.52 -13.50 -17.99
CA ARG A 286 -4.21 -12.28 -18.43
C ARG A 286 -3.22 -11.30 -19.01
N GLN A 287 -3.43 -10.98 -20.29
CA GLN A 287 -2.87 -9.78 -20.90
C GLN A 287 -3.75 -8.59 -20.49
N TYR A 288 -3.16 -7.60 -19.87
CA TYR A 288 -3.82 -6.32 -19.64
C TYR A 288 -3.90 -5.58 -20.98
N LYS A 289 -5.12 -5.38 -21.48
CA LYS A 289 -5.38 -4.50 -22.63
C LYS A 289 -5.58 -3.05 -22.12
N GLY A 290 -4.57 -2.51 -21.48
CA GLY A 290 -4.59 -1.09 -21.11
C GLY A 290 -4.01 -0.24 -22.24
N HIS A 291 -4.69 0.82 -22.62
CA HIS A 291 -4.28 1.73 -23.68
C HIS A 291 -2.91 2.41 -23.49
N ILE A 292 -2.24 2.20 -22.34
CA ILE A 292 -1.02 2.92 -21.98
C ILE A 292 0.23 2.22 -22.48
N THR A 293 0.30 0.88 -22.44
CA THR A 293 1.47 0.14 -22.92
C THR A 293 1.64 0.21 -24.44
N SER A 294 0.55 0.27 -25.22
CA SER A 294 0.62 0.34 -26.67
C SER A 294 1.11 1.68 -27.25
N ARG A 295 1.02 2.78 -26.48
CA ARG A 295 1.52 4.10 -26.95
C ARG A 295 3.03 4.25 -26.79
N TRP A 296 3.64 3.60 -25.82
CA TRP A 296 5.11 3.69 -25.59
C TRP A 296 5.90 2.75 -26.52
N GLU A 297 5.40 1.56 -26.78
CA GLU A 297 6.02 0.63 -27.76
C GLU A 297 6.03 1.19 -29.18
N ALA A 298 5.01 1.97 -29.55
CA ALA A 298 4.94 2.59 -30.87
C ALA A 298 5.87 3.80 -31.06
N GLN A 299 6.50 4.32 -30.00
CA GLN A 299 7.46 5.44 -30.09
C GLN A 299 8.92 4.97 -30.05
N LEU A 300 9.18 3.69 -29.76
CA LEU A 300 10.52 3.13 -29.70
C LEU A 300 10.82 2.19 -30.88
N SER A 301 9.90 2.00 -31.79
CA SER A 301 10.08 1.36 -33.09
C SER A 301 10.12 2.41 -34.22
#